data_c026753d2eb64ac9af9bef4fb586f702
#
_entry.id   c026753d2eb64ac9af9bef4fb586f702
#
_cell.length_a   1.000
_cell.length_b   1.000
_cell.length_c   1.000
_cell.angle_alpha   90.00
_cell.angle_beta   90.00
_cell.angle_gamma   90.00
#
_symmetry.space_group_name_H-M   'P 1'
#
loop_
_entity.id
_entity.type
_entity.pdbx_description
1 polymer ?
#
loop_
_entity_poly.entity_id
_entity_poly.type
_entity_poly.pdbx_seq_one_letter_code
_entity_poly.pdbx_strand_id
1 'polypeptide(L)'
;GRLVQPGHGQAGTVKVEVFADEPAVAAAAAAHIAAAARAAVVARGRFVMAVSGGRTPWQMLTRLAVEDVPWRNVHVVQVDERIAPAGDPDRNLTHLRDSLLAHAPMPTQQIYPMPVEQSDGAFAASTYATTLCALAGAPPVLDLVHLGLGPDGHTASLVPGDAVLDVVAADVALAGPYQGHRRMTLTYPVINRARQILWVVT
;
A
#
# COMPACT_ATOMS: atom_id res chain seq x y z
N GLY A 1 -28.16 -9.46 -21.69
CA GLY A 1 -26.92 -9.36 -20.97
C GLY A 1 -25.75 -9.31 -21.94
N ARG A 2 -25.10 -8.16 -22.07
CA ARG A 2 -23.86 -8.02 -22.83
C ARG A 2 -22.72 -8.23 -21.84
N LEU A 3 -21.96 -9.31 -21.98
CA LEU A 3 -20.66 -9.49 -21.36
C LEU A 3 -19.70 -8.44 -21.94
N VAL A 4 -19.26 -7.51 -21.12
CA VAL A 4 -18.14 -6.63 -21.43
C VAL A 4 -16.88 -7.47 -21.29
N GLN A 5 -16.19 -7.73 -22.38
CA GLN A 5 -14.88 -8.36 -22.34
C GLN A 5 -13.87 -7.34 -21.80
N PRO A 6 -13.02 -7.71 -20.84
CA PRO A 6 -11.93 -6.84 -20.39
C PRO A 6 -10.96 -6.67 -21.56
N GLY A 7 -10.52 -5.41 -21.77
CA GLY A 7 -9.51 -5.06 -22.77
C GLY A 7 -8.23 -5.89 -22.60
N HIS A 8 -7.58 -6.22 -23.72
CA HIS A 8 -6.37 -7.03 -23.80
C HIS A 8 -5.16 -6.30 -23.21
N GLY A 9 -5.08 -6.26 -21.86
CA GLY A 9 -3.81 -6.18 -21.16
C GLY A 9 -3.33 -7.63 -20.97
N GLN A 10 -2.07 -7.93 -21.21
CA GLN A 10 -1.50 -9.25 -20.90
C GLN A 10 -1.84 -9.57 -19.44
N ALA A 11 -2.63 -10.62 -19.22
CA ALA A 11 -2.92 -11.12 -17.90
C ALA A 11 -1.58 -11.57 -17.30
N GLY A 12 -1.03 -10.76 -16.38
CA GLY A 12 0.17 -11.12 -15.64
C GLY A 12 -0.08 -12.44 -14.92
N THR A 13 0.87 -13.36 -15.00
CA THR A 13 0.76 -14.65 -14.31
C THR A 13 0.80 -14.40 -12.81
N VAL A 14 -0.26 -14.74 -12.08
CA VAL A 14 -0.26 -14.70 -10.62
C VAL A 14 0.59 -15.88 -10.14
N LYS A 15 1.68 -15.58 -9.43
CA LYS A 15 2.49 -16.59 -8.75
C LYS A 15 1.98 -16.72 -7.32
N VAL A 16 1.62 -17.94 -6.92
CA VAL A 16 1.20 -18.27 -5.56
C VAL A 16 2.27 -19.10 -4.89
N GLU A 17 2.70 -18.69 -3.70
CA GLU A 17 3.61 -19.44 -2.84
C GLU A 17 2.92 -19.72 -1.51
N VAL A 18 3.00 -20.96 -1.04
CA VAL A 18 2.39 -21.40 0.21
C VAL A 18 3.50 -21.73 1.22
N PHE A 19 3.36 -21.24 2.43
CA PHE A 19 4.33 -21.42 3.51
C PHE A 19 3.68 -22.15 4.69
N ALA A 20 4.50 -22.68 5.58
CA ALA A 20 4.05 -23.52 6.69
C ALA A 20 3.25 -22.73 7.74
N ASP A 21 3.57 -21.45 7.95
CA ASP A 21 2.98 -20.62 8.98
C ASP A 21 3.10 -19.12 8.68
N GLU A 22 2.41 -18.30 9.47
CA GLU A 22 2.41 -16.84 9.37
C GLU A 22 3.82 -16.21 9.47
N PRO A 23 4.71 -16.62 10.41
CA PRO A 23 6.08 -16.14 10.44
C PRO A 23 6.89 -16.42 9.17
N ALA A 24 6.69 -17.57 8.53
CA ALA A 24 7.36 -17.92 7.27
C ALA A 24 6.84 -17.07 6.11
N VAL A 25 5.52 -16.79 6.05
CA VAL A 25 4.92 -15.84 5.09
C VAL A 25 5.54 -14.45 5.27
N ALA A 26 5.60 -13.95 6.51
CA ALA A 26 6.15 -12.63 6.80
C ALA A 26 7.63 -12.52 6.41
N ALA A 27 8.43 -13.55 6.67
CA ALA A 27 9.85 -13.58 6.30
C ALA A 27 10.05 -13.61 4.78
N ALA A 28 9.31 -14.46 4.07
CA ALA A 28 9.38 -14.55 2.61
C ALA A 28 8.96 -13.24 1.94
N ALA A 29 7.88 -12.62 2.42
CA ALA A 29 7.42 -11.33 1.91
C ALA A 29 8.44 -10.20 2.17
N ALA A 30 9.06 -10.14 3.35
CA ALA A 30 10.12 -9.18 3.67
C ALA A 30 11.32 -9.35 2.73
N ALA A 31 11.80 -10.58 2.53
CA ALA A 31 12.90 -10.88 1.62
C ALA A 31 12.57 -10.49 0.16
N HIS A 32 11.33 -10.74 -0.28
CA HIS A 32 10.85 -10.32 -1.61
C HIS A 32 10.88 -8.80 -1.76
N ILE A 33 10.36 -8.05 -0.79
CA ILE A 33 10.38 -6.58 -0.81
C ILE A 33 11.83 -6.06 -0.83
N ALA A 34 12.72 -6.61 -0.01
CA ALA A 34 14.13 -6.23 0.02
C ALA A 34 14.81 -6.43 -1.34
N ALA A 35 14.58 -7.57 -1.99
CA ALA A 35 15.10 -7.86 -3.32
C ALA A 35 14.51 -6.90 -4.38
N ALA A 36 13.20 -6.63 -4.34
CA ALA A 36 12.54 -5.67 -5.22
C ALA A 36 13.09 -4.25 -5.04
N ALA A 37 13.36 -3.84 -3.80
CA ALA A 37 13.94 -2.54 -3.49
C ALA A 37 15.34 -2.38 -4.08
N ARG A 38 16.23 -3.37 -3.90
CA ARG A 38 17.57 -3.36 -4.50
C ARG A 38 17.50 -3.29 -6.03
N ALA A 39 16.66 -4.11 -6.65
CA ALA A 39 16.50 -4.11 -8.10
C ALA A 39 15.95 -2.78 -8.63
N ALA A 40 14.96 -2.19 -7.95
CA ALA A 40 14.37 -0.91 -8.33
C ALA A 40 15.39 0.24 -8.21
N VAL A 41 16.16 0.28 -7.13
CA VAL A 41 17.19 1.32 -6.92
C VAL A 41 18.29 1.21 -7.97
N VAL A 42 18.75 0.01 -8.32
CA VAL A 42 19.71 -0.20 -9.42
C VAL A 42 19.14 0.30 -10.75
N ALA A 43 17.88 0.00 -11.03
CA ALA A 43 17.26 0.31 -12.32
C ALA A 43 16.80 1.78 -12.45
N ARG A 44 16.38 2.43 -11.35
CA ARG A 44 15.67 3.72 -11.37
C ARG A 44 16.15 4.73 -10.31
N GLY A 45 17.13 4.36 -9.49
CA GLY A 45 17.68 5.20 -8.41
C GLY A 45 16.78 5.32 -7.18
N ARG A 46 15.59 4.73 -7.19
CA ARG A 46 14.61 4.78 -6.07
C ARG A 46 13.69 3.56 -6.08
N PHE A 47 13.05 3.34 -4.94
CA PHE A 47 11.97 2.36 -4.77
C PHE A 47 10.81 3.02 -4.02
N VAL A 48 9.63 3.05 -4.64
CA VAL A 48 8.40 3.60 -4.04
C VAL A 48 7.45 2.46 -3.75
N MET A 49 7.22 2.17 -2.47
CA MET A 49 6.30 1.11 -2.05
C MET A 49 5.11 1.65 -1.27
N ALA A 50 3.92 1.11 -1.57
CA ALA A 50 2.71 1.32 -0.80
C ALA A 50 2.48 0.13 0.15
N VAL A 51 2.17 0.42 1.42
CA VAL A 51 1.98 -0.60 2.45
C VAL A 51 0.58 -0.56 3.05
N SER A 52 -0.04 -1.73 3.20
CA SER A 52 -1.29 -1.93 3.93
C SER A 52 -1.05 -2.20 5.41
N GLY A 53 -2.08 -1.95 6.21
CA GLY A 53 -2.16 -2.40 7.60
C GLY A 53 -2.52 -3.88 7.75
N GLY A 54 -2.48 -4.37 9.00
CA GLY A 54 -2.86 -5.72 9.38
C GLY A 54 -1.77 -6.46 10.16
N ARG A 55 -2.16 -7.51 10.89
CA ARG A 55 -1.24 -8.22 11.78
C ARG A 55 -0.04 -8.84 11.04
N THR A 56 -0.27 -9.60 10.01
CA THR A 56 0.80 -10.22 9.20
C THR A 56 1.66 -9.19 8.48
N PRO A 57 1.10 -8.13 7.85
CA PRO A 57 1.85 -7.00 7.34
C PRO A 57 2.80 -6.37 8.35
N TRP A 58 2.39 -6.18 9.59
CA TRP A 58 3.29 -5.59 10.62
C TRP A 58 4.45 -6.50 10.98
N GLN A 59 4.23 -7.83 11.06
CA GLN A 59 5.32 -8.80 11.25
C GLN A 59 6.29 -8.79 10.06
N MET A 60 5.77 -8.72 8.84
CA MET A 60 6.57 -8.58 7.63
C MET A 60 7.42 -7.31 7.67
N LEU A 61 6.84 -6.15 8.05
CA LEU A 61 7.55 -4.87 8.12
C LEU A 61 8.64 -4.87 9.21
N THR A 62 8.39 -5.50 10.35
CA THR A 62 9.41 -5.68 11.39
C THR A 62 10.60 -6.51 10.89
N ARG A 63 10.34 -7.56 10.10
CA ARG A 63 11.40 -8.35 9.47
C ARG A 63 12.11 -7.57 8.37
N LEU A 64 11.37 -6.81 7.56
CA LEU A 64 11.95 -5.97 6.51
C LEU A 64 12.93 -4.94 7.06
N ALA A 65 12.68 -4.41 8.27
CA ALA A 65 13.54 -3.41 8.90
C ALA A 65 14.99 -3.90 9.12
N VAL A 66 15.20 -5.21 9.22
CA VAL A 66 16.53 -5.82 9.43
C VAL A 66 17.11 -6.47 8.18
N GLU A 67 16.38 -6.43 7.05
CA GLU A 67 16.87 -6.88 5.76
C GLU A 67 17.85 -5.87 5.14
N ASP A 68 18.67 -6.36 4.19
CA ASP A 68 19.55 -5.51 3.38
C ASP A 68 18.72 -4.73 2.35
N VAL A 69 18.28 -3.54 2.76
CA VAL A 69 17.45 -2.62 1.98
C VAL A 69 18.17 -1.28 1.82
N PRO A 70 18.21 -0.70 0.61
CA PRO A 70 18.83 0.60 0.36
C PRO A 70 17.94 1.75 0.88
N TRP A 71 17.77 1.86 2.19
CA TRP A 71 16.80 2.73 2.87
C TRP A 71 16.86 4.20 2.44
N ARG A 72 18.04 4.68 2.06
CA ARG A 72 18.22 6.07 1.59
C ARG A 72 17.48 6.37 0.27
N ASN A 73 17.07 5.32 -0.44
CA ASN A 73 16.40 5.40 -1.74
C ASN A 73 14.99 4.79 -1.72
N VAL A 74 14.49 4.43 -0.52
CA VAL A 74 13.16 3.83 -0.34
C VAL A 74 12.18 4.92 0.11
N HIS A 75 11.05 5.01 -0.58
CA HIS A 75 9.94 5.89 -0.25
C HIS A 75 8.72 5.04 0.14
N VAL A 76 8.15 5.30 1.31
CA VAL A 76 6.99 4.56 1.83
C VAL A 76 5.76 5.44 1.81
N VAL A 77 4.74 4.96 1.10
CA VAL A 77 3.39 5.52 1.08
C VAL A 77 2.40 4.53 1.68
N GLN A 78 1.22 4.98 2.06
CA GLN A 78 0.17 4.12 2.60
C GLN A 78 -0.79 3.69 1.48
N VAL A 79 -1.28 2.45 1.55
CA VAL A 79 -2.35 1.95 0.67
C VAL A 79 -3.70 2.52 1.08
N ASP A 80 -3.94 2.56 2.38
CA ASP A 80 -5.15 3.12 2.98
C ASP A 80 -4.90 3.60 4.41
N GLU A 81 -5.80 4.44 4.91
CA GLU A 81 -5.72 4.92 6.29
C GLU A 81 -7.12 5.19 6.84
N ARG A 82 -7.28 5.01 8.15
CA ARG A 82 -8.48 5.36 8.89
C ARG A 82 -8.48 6.84 9.21
N ILE A 83 -9.63 7.50 9.00
CA ILE A 83 -9.82 8.90 9.40
C ILE A 83 -10.07 8.90 10.90
N ALA A 84 -8.99 9.08 11.65
CA ALA A 84 -8.93 9.10 13.10
C ALA A 84 -7.80 10.04 13.56
N PRO A 85 -7.79 10.51 14.83
CA PRO A 85 -6.73 11.38 15.35
C PRO A 85 -5.33 10.77 15.24
N ALA A 86 -4.32 11.63 15.24
CA ALA A 86 -2.92 11.17 15.27
C ALA A 86 -2.65 10.34 16.53
N GLY A 87 -1.97 9.19 16.35
CA GLY A 87 -1.65 8.26 17.43
C GLY A 87 -2.78 7.33 17.84
N ASP A 88 -3.93 7.42 17.19
CA ASP A 88 -5.03 6.48 17.41
C ASP A 88 -4.56 5.04 17.14
N PRO A 89 -4.88 4.06 18.02
CA PRO A 89 -4.46 2.66 17.85
C PRO A 89 -5.06 2.00 16.60
N ASP A 90 -6.15 2.53 16.04
CA ASP A 90 -6.73 2.02 14.81
C ASP A 90 -6.04 2.56 13.54
N ARG A 91 -5.12 3.54 13.67
CA ARG A 91 -4.38 4.10 12.54
C ARG A 91 -3.33 3.13 12.01
N ASN A 92 -3.32 2.90 10.70
CA ASN A 92 -2.26 2.15 10.04
C ASN A 92 -0.88 2.81 10.22
N LEU A 93 -0.83 4.14 10.25
CA LEU A 93 0.42 4.88 10.47
C LEU A 93 1.01 4.61 11.87
N THR A 94 0.19 4.45 12.91
CA THR A 94 0.67 4.11 14.25
C THR A 94 1.45 2.81 14.21
N HIS A 95 0.86 1.77 13.66
CA HIS A 95 1.51 0.46 13.53
C HIS A 95 2.69 0.45 12.55
N LEU A 96 2.62 1.22 11.46
CA LEU A 96 3.73 1.38 10.53
C LEU A 96 4.96 1.99 11.23
N ARG A 97 4.75 2.97 12.10
CA ARG A 97 5.83 3.54 12.93
C ARG A 97 6.45 2.50 13.81
N ASP A 98 5.64 1.75 14.54
CA ASP A 98 6.11 0.75 15.51
C ASP A 98 6.81 -0.45 14.84
N SER A 99 6.31 -0.90 13.70
CA SER A 99 6.80 -2.11 13.03
C SER A 99 8.01 -1.87 12.10
N LEU A 100 8.05 -0.74 11.40
CA LEU A 100 9.10 -0.44 10.42
C LEU A 100 9.94 0.76 10.83
N LEU A 101 9.31 1.91 11.06
CA LEU A 101 10.02 3.18 11.10
C LEU A 101 10.88 3.35 12.36
N ALA A 102 10.51 2.70 13.47
CA ALA A 102 11.30 2.68 14.69
C ALA A 102 12.58 1.83 14.57
N HIS A 103 12.69 0.97 13.56
CA HIS A 103 13.75 -0.03 13.43
C HIS A 103 14.59 0.12 12.17
N ALA A 104 13.99 0.61 11.08
CA ALA A 104 14.70 0.81 9.82
C ALA A 104 15.48 2.13 9.82
N PRO A 105 16.72 2.18 9.30
CA PRO A 105 17.52 3.41 9.20
C PRO A 105 17.05 4.27 8.02
N MET A 106 15.74 4.53 7.95
CA MET A 106 15.08 5.28 6.89
C MET A 106 15.00 6.77 7.26
N PRO A 107 15.34 7.70 6.34
CA PRO A 107 15.09 9.12 6.56
C PRO A 107 13.59 9.40 6.71
N THR A 108 13.21 10.19 7.72
CA THR A 108 11.81 10.51 8.01
C THR A 108 11.10 11.24 6.86
N GLN A 109 11.86 11.95 6.03
CA GLN A 109 11.34 12.66 4.84
C GLN A 109 10.91 11.72 3.70
N GLN A 110 11.23 10.43 3.80
CA GLN A 110 10.84 9.40 2.82
C GLN A 110 9.58 8.63 3.21
N ILE A 111 8.90 9.10 4.25
CA ILE A 111 7.64 8.54 4.75
C ILE A 111 6.54 9.54 4.44
N TYR A 112 5.53 9.10 3.73
CA TYR A 112 4.43 9.93 3.22
C TYR A 112 3.08 9.45 3.77
N PRO A 113 2.69 9.93 4.97
CA PRO A 113 1.41 9.58 5.56
C PRO A 113 0.22 10.13 4.75
N MET A 114 -0.88 9.40 4.70
CA MET A 114 -2.14 9.95 4.22
C MET A 114 -2.62 11.07 5.14
N PRO A 115 -2.95 12.25 4.60
CA PRO A 115 -3.27 13.46 5.39
C PRO A 115 -4.71 13.44 5.93
N VAL A 116 -5.08 12.37 6.66
CA VAL A 116 -6.45 12.10 7.11
C VAL A 116 -6.92 13.00 8.26
N GLU A 117 -6.03 13.78 8.86
CA GLU A 117 -6.40 14.79 9.88
C GLU A 117 -6.94 16.08 9.25
N GLN A 118 -6.83 16.28 7.96
CA GLN A 118 -7.37 17.45 7.27
C GLN A 118 -8.91 17.39 7.26
N SER A 119 -9.55 18.50 7.58
CA SER A 119 -11.01 18.61 7.64
C SER A 119 -11.68 18.42 6.28
N ASP A 120 -11.06 18.89 5.20
CA ASP A 120 -11.48 18.63 3.83
C ASP A 120 -10.82 17.35 3.29
N GLY A 121 -11.54 16.25 3.40
CA GLY A 121 -11.07 14.94 2.96
C GLY A 121 -10.86 14.84 1.45
N ALA A 122 -11.65 15.55 0.63
CA ALA A 122 -11.49 15.56 -0.82
C ALA A 122 -10.18 16.28 -1.22
N PHE A 123 -9.92 17.42 -0.59
CA PHE A 123 -8.65 18.13 -0.77
C PHE A 123 -7.46 17.30 -0.26
N ALA A 124 -7.61 16.62 0.87
CA ALA A 124 -6.60 15.71 1.41
C ALA A 124 -6.27 14.56 0.45
N ALA A 125 -7.29 13.92 -0.14
CA ALA A 125 -7.10 12.87 -1.14
C ALA A 125 -6.40 13.38 -2.40
N SER A 126 -6.78 14.56 -2.90
CA SER A 126 -6.12 15.22 -4.04
C SER A 126 -4.67 15.58 -3.74
N THR A 127 -4.38 16.07 -2.54
CA THR A 127 -3.01 16.37 -2.08
C THR A 127 -2.15 15.10 -2.05
N TYR A 128 -2.71 14.00 -1.55
CA TYR A 128 -1.99 12.73 -1.54
C TYR A 128 -1.73 12.18 -2.95
N ALA A 129 -2.70 12.29 -3.86
CA ALA A 129 -2.51 11.94 -5.26
C ALA A 129 -1.39 12.77 -5.92
N THR A 130 -1.29 14.07 -5.61
CA THR A 130 -0.19 14.92 -6.06
C THR A 130 1.16 14.44 -5.52
N THR A 131 1.21 14.02 -4.27
CA THR A 131 2.40 13.42 -3.65
C THR A 131 2.83 12.14 -4.40
N LEU A 132 1.88 11.26 -4.73
CA LEU A 132 2.16 10.06 -5.51
C LEU A 132 2.73 10.39 -6.90
N CYS A 133 2.18 11.41 -7.57
CA CYS A 133 2.70 11.86 -8.87
C CYS A 133 4.13 12.41 -8.75
N ALA A 134 4.44 13.19 -7.73
CA ALA A 134 5.79 13.70 -7.48
C ALA A 134 6.81 12.57 -7.23
N LEU A 135 6.39 11.50 -6.56
CA LEU A 135 7.23 10.34 -6.25
C LEU A 135 7.39 9.36 -7.40
N ALA A 136 6.31 9.08 -8.13
CA ALA A 136 6.22 7.93 -9.03
C ALA A 136 5.83 8.27 -10.47
N GLY A 137 5.83 9.56 -10.83
CA GLY A 137 5.48 10.03 -12.18
C GLY A 137 3.99 10.33 -12.35
N ALA A 138 3.62 10.90 -13.49
CA ALA A 138 2.24 11.27 -13.81
C ALA A 138 1.81 10.60 -15.14
N PRO A 139 0.92 9.58 -15.07
CA PRO A 139 0.29 9.00 -13.89
C PRO A 139 1.28 8.23 -13.00
N PRO A 140 1.04 8.14 -11.67
CA PRO A 140 1.98 7.48 -10.77
C PRO A 140 2.05 5.96 -11.02
N VAL A 141 3.27 5.43 -11.08
CA VAL A 141 3.56 3.99 -11.21
C VAL A 141 4.44 3.58 -10.04
N LEU A 142 3.82 3.02 -9.01
CA LEU A 142 4.52 2.53 -7.83
C LEU A 142 5.36 1.29 -8.17
N ASP A 143 6.50 1.12 -7.50
CA ASP A 143 7.34 -0.06 -7.72
C ASP A 143 6.74 -1.31 -7.12
N LEU A 144 6.12 -1.19 -5.94
CA LEU A 144 5.43 -2.28 -5.29
C LEU A 144 4.23 -1.77 -4.48
N VAL A 145 3.09 -2.46 -4.60
CA VAL A 145 1.93 -2.29 -3.74
C VAL A 145 1.74 -3.58 -2.94
N HIS A 146 1.87 -3.48 -1.63
CA HIS A 146 1.58 -4.58 -0.71
C HIS A 146 0.11 -4.53 -0.30
N LEU A 147 -0.60 -5.65 -0.46
CA LEU A 147 -2.02 -5.81 -0.16
C LEU A 147 -2.27 -7.00 0.77
N GLY A 148 -3.25 -6.85 1.65
CA GLY A 148 -3.90 -7.93 2.35
C GLY A 148 -5.28 -8.26 1.76
N LEU A 149 -5.92 -9.28 2.28
CA LEU A 149 -7.28 -9.68 1.93
C LEU A 149 -8.11 -9.81 3.20
N GLY A 150 -9.20 -9.08 3.28
CA GLY A 150 -10.16 -9.17 4.38
C GLY A 150 -11.09 -10.38 4.24
N PRO A 151 -11.77 -10.79 5.31
CA PRO A 151 -12.64 -11.96 5.31
C PRO A 151 -13.90 -11.82 4.42
N ASP A 152 -14.27 -10.58 4.08
CA ASP A 152 -15.36 -10.22 3.16
C ASP A 152 -14.87 -9.99 1.71
N GLY A 153 -13.58 -10.22 1.46
CA GLY A 153 -12.96 -10.05 0.16
C GLY A 153 -12.44 -8.65 -0.12
N HIS A 154 -12.50 -7.70 0.85
CA HIS A 154 -11.92 -6.37 0.64
C HIS A 154 -10.39 -6.41 0.62
N THR A 155 -9.80 -5.46 -0.08
CA THR A 155 -8.38 -5.11 0.02
C THR A 155 -8.24 -3.60 0.13
N ALA A 156 -7.17 -3.11 0.79
CA ALA A 156 -7.07 -1.69 1.12
C ALA A 156 -8.33 -1.24 1.89
N SER A 157 -8.97 -0.13 1.48
CA SER A 157 -10.33 0.20 1.89
C SER A 157 -11.33 0.13 0.71
N LEU A 158 -11.09 -0.80 -0.21
CA LEU A 158 -11.96 -1.15 -1.34
C LEU A 158 -12.92 -2.25 -0.89
N VAL A 159 -13.97 -1.85 -0.19
CA VAL A 159 -14.93 -2.75 0.46
C VAL A 159 -16.07 -3.12 -0.50
N PRO A 160 -16.52 -4.39 -0.56
CA PRO A 160 -17.64 -4.80 -1.38
C PRO A 160 -18.88 -3.93 -1.17
N GLY A 161 -19.44 -3.41 -2.27
CA GLY A 161 -20.63 -2.54 -2.25
C GLY A 161 -20.36 -1.06 -1.94
N ASP A 162 -19.13 -0.66 -1.66
CA ASP A 162 -18.78 0.75 -1.50
C ASP A 162 -18.63 1.44 -2.86
N ALA A 163 -19.12 2.67 -2.97
CA ALA A 163 -19.02 3.48 -4.19
C ALA A 163 -17.56 3.77 -4.61
N VAL A 164 -16.59 3.64 -3.70
CA VAL A 164 -15.16 3.79 -4.02
C VAL A 164 -14.67 2.79 -5.08
N LEU A 165 -15.34 1.65 -5.23
CA LEU A 165 -15.01 0.64 -6.23
C LEU A 165 -15.21 1.15 -7.67
N ASP A 166 -16.10 2.11 -7.87
CA ASP A 166 -16.43 2.71 -9.18
C ASP A 166 -15.53 3.92 -9.51
N VAL A 167 -14.61 4.28 -8.63
CA VAL A 167 -13.68 5.39 -8.86
C VAL A 167 -12.60 4.98 -9.86
N VAL A 168 -12.70 5.50 -11.08
CA VAL A 168 -11.77 5.21 -12.19
C VAL A 168 -10.94 6.40 -12.64
N ALA A 169 -11.28 7.62 -12.18
CA ALA A 169 -10.65 8.87 -12.62
C ALA A 169 -9.68 9.47 -11.59
N ALA A 170 -9.56 8.87 -10.41
CA ALA A 170 -8.70 9.37 -9.35
C ALA A 170 -7.83 8.22 -8.77
N ASP A 171 -6.63 8.55 -8.33
CA ASP A 171 -5.68 7.60 -7.74
C ASP A 171 -5.88 7.40 -6.24
N VAL A 172 -6.50 8.37 -5.58
CA VAL A 172 -6.84 8.36 -4.15
C VAL A 172 -8.27 8.81 -3.97
N ALA A 173 -9.01 8.14 -3.09
CA ALA A 173 -10.39 8.48 -2.80
C ALA A 173 -10.75 8.26 -1.33
N LEU A 174 -11.89 8.83 -0.91
CA LEU A 174 -12.52 8.51 0.36
C LEU A 174 -13.40 7.29 0.18
N ALA A 175 -13.31 6.34 1.10
CA ALA A 175 -14.23 5.23 1.24
C ALA A 175 -15.23 5.49 2.37
N GLY A 176 -16.37 4.84 2.29
CA GLY A 176 -17.41 4.90 3.30
C GLY A 176 -16.98 4.32 4.64
N PRO A 177 -17.86 4.38 5.65
CA PRO A 177 -17.57 3.85 6.95
C PRO A 177 -17.49 2.31 6.90
N TYR A 178 -16.36 1.78 7.37
CA TYR A 178 -16.15 0.36 7.55
C TYR A 178 -15.49 0.12 8.91
N GLN A 179 -16.05 -0.78 9.73
CA GLN A 179 -15.60 -1.03 11.10
C GLN A 179 -15.46 0.26 11.93
N GLY A 180 -16.45 1.15 11.85
CA GLY A 180 -16.52 2.36 12.65
C GLY A 180 -15.76 3.58 12.12
N HIS A 181 -14.94 3.44 11.09
CA HIS A 181 -14.14 4.54 10.54
C HIS A 181 -14.44 4.80 9.06
N ARG A 182 -14.54 6.07 8.68
CA ARG A 182 -14.33 6.48 7.29
C ARG A 182 -12.86 6.32 6.94
N ARG A 183 -12.56 6.18 5.66
CA ARG A 183 -11.20 5.83 5.23
C ARG A 183 -10.78 6.64 4.01
N MET A 184 -9.46 6.80 3.85
CA MET A 184 -8.83 7.23 2.61
C MET A 184 -8.09 6.04 2.03
N THR A 185 -8.15 5.83 0.72
CA THR A 185 -7.59 4.64 0.07
C THR A 185 -7.01 4.96 -1.32
N LEU A 186 -5.99 4.20 -1.69
CA LEU A 186 -5.63 4.06 -3.10
C LEU A 186 -6.78 3.38 -3.85
N THR A 187 -6.97 3.76 -5.10
CA THR A 187 -8.02 3.21 -5.97
C THR A 187 -7.47 2.13 -6.90
N TYR A 188 -8.35 1.38 -7.56
CA TYR A 188 -7.94 0.38 -8.55
C TYR A 188 -6.99 0.93 -9.64
N PRO A 189 -7.22 2.14 -10.23
CA PRO A 189 -6.31 2.69 -11.22
C PRO A 189 -4.84 2.73 -10.81
N VAL A 190 -4.51 3.27 -9.63
CA VAL A 190 -3.11 3.36 -9.19
C VAL A 190 -2.56 2.01 -8.75
N ILE A 191 -3.36 1.18 -8.09
CA ILE A 191 -2.96 -0.17 -7.67
C ILE A 191 -2.62 -1.01 -8.91
N ASN A 192 -3.49 -1.01 -9.92
CA ASN A 192 -3.31 -1.82 -11.13
C ASN A 192 -2.18 -1.31 -12.05
N ARG A 193 -1.73 -0.06 -11.89
CA ARG A 193 -0.56 0.46 -12.60
C ARG A 193 0.77 0.11 -11.93
N ALA A 194 0.75 -0.40 -10.71
CA ALA A 194 1.98 -0.76 -10.00
C ALA A 194 2.80 -1.81 -10.77
N ARG A 195 4.12 -1.73 -10.67
CA ARG A 195 5.02 -2.70 -11.31
C ARG A 195 4.90 -4.08 -10.71
N GLN A 196 4.63 -4.14 -9.40
CA GLN A 196 4.40 -5.38 -8.66
C GLN A 196 3.27 -5.17 -7.66
N ILE A 197 2.42 -6.18 -7.53
CA ILE A 197 1.44 -6.29 -6.44
C ILE A 197 1.81 -7.53 -5.64
N LEU A 198 2.10 -7.33 -4.36
CA LEU A 198 2.42 -8.39 -3.42
C LEU A 198 1.23 -8.60 -2.48
N TRP A 199 0.58 -9.75 -2.60
CA TRP A 199 -0.46 -10.17 -1.68
C TRP A 199 0.16 -10.95 -0.52
N VAL A 200 -0.16 -10.56 0.71
CA VAL A 200 0.23 -11.29 1.93
C VAL A 200 -1.04 -11.64 2.67
N VAL A 201 -1.35 -12.94 2.66
CA VAL A 201 -2.60 -13.50 3.18
C VAL A 201 -2.28 -14.65 4.12
N THR A 202 -2.94 -14.69 5.30
CA THR A 202 -2.80 -15.75 6.31
C THR A 202 -4.15 -16.11 6.93
#